data_ffab1005b1a8ef71acf68b1c9ad442c8
#
_entry.id   ffab1005b1a8ef71acf68b1c9ad442c8
#
_cell.length_a   1.000
_cell.length_b   1.000
_cell.length_c   1.000
_cell.angle_alpha   90.00
_cell.angle_beta   90.00
_cell.angle_gamma   90.00
#
_symmetry.space_group_name_H-M   'P 1'
#
loop_
_entity.id
_entity.type
_entity.pdbx_description
1 polymer ?
#
loop_
_entity_poly.entity_id
_entity_poly.type
_entity_poly.pdbx_seq_one_letter_code
_entity_poly.pdbx_strand_id
1 'polypeptide(L)'
;MHGKILDSIGFVEQFDSEVAAMMGRELRRQQDGIELIASENFASPAVIAAMGSVLTNKYAEGLPGKRYYGGCQYVDELEQTGSRRLHRGQRQSVYEGP
;
A
#
# COMPACT_ATOMS: atom_id res chain seq x y z
N MET A 1 7.91 -12.74 4.37
CA MET A 1 7.28 -11.83 3.40
C MET A 1 6.01 -12.42 2.80
N HIS A 2 6.11 -13.57 2.17
CA HIS A 2 4.92 -14.24 1.62
C HIS A 2 3.90 -14.60 2.69
N GLY A 3 4.36 -14.92 3.90
CA GLY A 3 3.47 -15.27 4.98
C GLY A 3 2.47 -14.20 5.33
N LYS A 4 2.88 -12.93 5.28
CA LYS A 4 1.98 -11.83 5.61
C LYS A 4 0.85 -11.69 4.59
N ILE A 5 1.15 -11.88 3.32
CA ILE A 5 0.13 -11.84 2.27
C ILE A 5 -0.78 -13.06 2.40
N LEU A 6 -0.21 -14.22 2.69
CA LEU A 6 -0.99 -15.44 2.88
C LEU A 6 -1.85 -15.36 4.13
N ASP A 7 -1.35 -14.71 5.19
CA ASP A 7 -2.13 -14.51 6.40
C ASP A 7 -3.36 -13.66 6.14
N SER A 8 -3.25 -12.63 5.31
CA SER A 8 -4.39 -11.80 4.93
C SER A 8 -5.43 -12.63 4.17
N ILE A 9 -4.98 -13.47 3.25
CA ILE A 9 -5.87 -14.35 2.50
C ILE A 9 -6.53 -15.35 3.44
N GLY A 10 -5.76 -15.94 4.36
CA GLY A 10 -6.30 -16.87 5.34
C GLY A 10 -7.33 -16.25 6.25
N PHE A 11 -7.13 -14.99 6.61
CA PHE A 11 -8.10 -14.27 7.43
C PHE A 11 -9.41 -14.07 6.67
N VAL A 12 -9.32 -13.66 5.40
CA VAL A 12 -10.51 -13.48 4.55
C VAL A 12 -11.23 -14.81 4.35
N GLU A 13 -10.49 -15.92 4.24
CA GLU A 13 -11.07 -17.24 4.04
C GLU A 13 -12.02 -17.62 5.16
N GLN A 14 -11.78 -17.14 6.38
CA GLN A 14 -12.67 -17.42 7.51
C GLN A 14 -14.06 -16.82 7.32
N PHE A 15 -14.18 -15.79 6.50
CA PHE A 15 -15.43 -15.08 6.30
C PHE A 15 -16.00 -15.26 4.91
N ASP A 16 -15.16 -15.45 3.91
CA ASP A 16 -15.59 -15.57 2.52
C ASP A 16 -14.54 -16.39 1.75
N SER A 17 -14.76 -17.69 1.70
CA SER A 17 -13.82 -18.60 1.05
C SER A 17 -13.75 -18.40 -0.46
N GLU A 18 -14.82 -17.92 -1.06
CA GLU A 18 -14.85 -17.67 -2.50
C GLU A 18 -13.94 -16.50 -2.87
N VAL A 19 -14.03 -15.41 -2.12
CA VAL A 19 -13.16 -14.26 -2.33
C VAL A 19 -11.71 -14.63 -2.03
N ALA A 20 -11.47 -15.36 -0.95
CA ALA A 20 -10.11 -15.80 -0.59
C ALA A 20 -9.48 -16.66 -1.69
N ALA A 21 -10.28 -17.52 -2.33
CA ALA A 21 -9.79 -18.35 -3.43
C ALA A 21 -9.35 -17.48 -4.61
N MET A 22 -10.10 -16.44 -4.92
CA MET A 22 -9.73 -15.52 -5.98
C MET A 22 -8.47 -14.74 -5.64
N MET A 23 -8.34 -14.29 -4.38
CA MET A 23 -7.13 -13.61 -3.92
C MET A 23 -5.90 -14.50 -4.06
N GLY A 24 -6.04 -15.77 -3.71
CA GLY A 24 -4.95 -16.73 -3.85
C GLY A 24 -4.54 -16.96 -5.31
N ARG A 25 -5.51 -17.01 -6.20
CA ARG A 25 -5.22 -17.15 -7.63
C ARG A 25 -4.52 -15.92 -8.19
N GLU A 26 -4.94 -14.73 -7.75
CA GLU A 26 -4.29 -13.50 -8.19
C GLU A 26 -2.86 -13.41 -7.65
N LEU A 27 -2.64 -13.84 -6.40
CA LEU A 27 -1.30 -13.89 -5.85
C LEU A 27 -0.38 -14.75 -6.72
N ARG A 28 -0.84 -15.94 -7.09
CA ARG A 28 -0.06 -16.81 -7.95
C ARG A 28 0.19 -16.20 -9.32
N ARG A 29 -0.83 -15.55 -9.87
CA ARG A 29 -0.67 -14.91 -11.18
C ARG A 29 0.45 -13.88 -11.13
N GLN A 30 0.50 -13.08 -10.06
CA GLN A 30 1.55 -12.09 -9.90
C GLN A 30 2.92 -12.72 -9.66
N GLN A 31 2.99 -13.82 -8.92
CA GLN A 31 4.26 -14.51 -8.66
C GLN A 31 4.82 -15.20 -9.89
N ASP A 32 3.95 -15.74 -10.74
CA ASP A 32 4.36 -16.56 -11.87
C ASP A 32 4.48 -15.78 -13.17
N GLY A 33 3.92 -14.57 -13.23
CA GLY A 33 3.90 -13.76 -14.44
C GLY A 33 4.95 -12.67 -14.45
N ILE A 34 5.17 -12.12 -15.64
CA ILE A 34 6.00 -10.94 -15.84
C ILE A 34 5.07 -9.79 -16.14
N GLU A 35 5.19 -8.70 -15.39
CA GLU A 35 4.33 -7.55 -15.55
C GLU A 35 4.98 -6.55 -16.51
N LEU A 36 4.35 -6.32 -17.65
CA LEU A 36 4.85 -5.43 -18.68
C LEU A 36 4.06 -4.13 -18.80
N ILE A 37 3.02 -3.96 -17.99
CA ILE A 37 2.20 -2.75 -18.01
C ILE A 37 2.90 -1.67 -17.20
N ALA A 38 3.30 -0.59 -17.87
CA ALA A 38 4.12 0.45 -17.26
C ALA A 38 3.44 1.17 -16.08
N SER A 39 2.11 1.17 -16.04
CA SER A 39 1.35 1.84 -14.98
C SER A 39 1.15 0.96 -13.75
N GLU A 40 1.60 -0.29 -13.77
CA GLU A 40 1.44 -1.19 -12.65
C GLU A 40 2.76 -1.39 -11.91
N ASN A 41 2.65 -1.62 -10.62
CA ASN A 41 3.81 -1.81 -9.76
C ASN A 41 3.47 -2.78 -8.63
N PHE A 42 4.37 -3.69 -8.34
CA PHE A 42 4.21 -4.60 -7.21
C PHE A 42 4.55 -3.86 -5.91
N ALA A 43 3.54 -3.62 -5.10
CA ALA A 43 3.73 -3.00 -3.80
C ALA A 43 4.35 -4.01 -2.83
N SER A 44 5.17 -3.51 -1.90
CA SER A 44 5.75 -4.37 -0.88
C SER A 44 4.66 -4.89 0.05
N PRO A 45 4.87 -6.04 0.70
CA PRO A 45 3.91 -6.54 1.68
C PRO A 45 3.59 -5.55 2.80
N ALA A 46 4.57 -4.76 3.23
CA ALA A 46 4.34 -3.75 4.26
C ALA A 46 3.38 -2.65 3.78
N VAL A 47 3.54 -2.21 2.54
CA VAL A 47 2.64 -1.21 1.95
C VAL A 47 1.23 -1.78 1.81
N ILE A 48 1.13 -3.03 1.35
CA ILE A 48 -0.17 -3.70 1.23
C ILE A 48 -0.84 -3.80 2.60
N ALA A 49 -0.07 -4.15 3.63
CA ALA A 49 -0.61 -4.25 4.99
C ALA A 49 -1.09 -2.89 5.50
N ALA A 50 -0.36 -1.82 5.20
CA ALA A 50 -0.77 -0.48 5.59
C ALA A 50 -2.09 -0.09 4.92
N MET A 51 -2.23 -0.40 3.63
CA MET A 51 -3.46 -0.13 2.88
C MET A 51 -4.63 -0.94 3.39
N GLY A 52 -4.38 -2.14 3.90
CA GLY A 52 -5.41 -3.01 4.46
C GLY A 52 -5.67 -2.77 5.93
N SER A 53 -5.17 -1.68 6.50
CA SER A 53 -5.38 -1.32 7.90
C SER A 53 -6.57 -0.38 8.02
N VAL A 54 -6.77 0.16 9.24
CA VAL A 54 -7.84 1.12 9.51
C VAL A 54 -7.69 2.41 8.68
N LEU A 55 -6.51 2.66 8.13
CA LEU A 55 -6.30 3.81 7.24
C LEU A 55 -7.22 3.78 6.03
N THR A 56 -7.62 2.58 5.60
CA THR A 56 -8.56 2.39 4.50
C THR A 56 -9.89 3.09 4.74
N ASN A 57 -10.29 3.25 5.99
CA ASN A 57 -11.57 3.85 6.35
C ASN A 57 -11.58 5.37 6.27
N LYS A 58 -10.41 6.01 6.18
CA LYS A 58 -10.36 7.47 6.33
C LYS A 58 -10.31 8.17 4.98
N TYR A 59 -11.33 8.93 4.70
CA TYR A 59 -11.36 9.81 3.53
C TYR A 59 -10.62 11.09 3.86
N ALA A 60 -9.64 11.45 3.04
CA ALA A 60 -8.72 12.55 3.34
C ALA A 60 -8.54 13.49 2.14
N GLU A 61 -9.65 13.90 1.56
CA GLU A 61 -9.61 14.85 0.44
C GLU A 61 -8.96 16.17 0.87
N GLY A 62 -8.02 16.65 0.07
CA GLY A 62 -7.27 17.87 0.34
C GLY A 62 -5.81 17.56 0.61
N LEU A 63 -5.16 18.44 1.34
CA LEU A 63 -3.73 18.34 1.68
C LEU A 63 -3.55 18.45 3.19
N PRO A 64 -2.40 17.99 3.73
CA PRO A 64 -2.15 18.12 5.15
C PRO A 64 -2.37 19.54 5.64
N GLY A 65 -3.15 19.69 6.70
CA GLY A 65 -3.52 20.99 7.24
C GLY A 65 -4.61 21.71 6.50
N LYS A 66 -5.01 21.21 5.32
CA LYS A 66 -6.03 21.82 4.48
C LYS A 66 -7.01 20.77 3.97
N ARG A 67 -7.60 20.02 4.89
CA ARG A 67 -8.53 18.96 4.56
C ARG A 67 -9.96 19.44 4.51
N TYR A 68 -10.76 18.81 3.67
CA TYR A 68 -12.20 19.10 3.61
C TYR A 68 -12.97 18.44 4.75
N TYR A 69 -12.40 17.42 5.38
CA TYR A 69 -13.05 16.66 6.45
C TYR A 69 -12.19 16.65 7.70
N GLY A 70 -12.84 16.50 8.86
CA GLY A 70 -12.11 16.39 10.12
C GLY A 70 -11.55 15.00 10.36
N GLY A 71 -10.73 14.88 11.41
CA GLY A 71 -10.19 13.58 11.81
C GLY A 71 -8.99 13.11 11.01
N CYS A 72 -8.29 14.03 10.35
CA CYS A 72 -7.18 13.69 9.48
C CYS A 72 -5.80 13.89 10.12
N GLN A 73 -5.74 14.10 11.43
CA GLN A 73 -4.46 14.40 12.08
C GLN A 73 -3.40 13.32 11.86
N TYR A 74 -3.79 12.06 11.88
CA TYR A 74 -2.82 10.96 11.70
C TYR A 74 -2.55 10.66 10.22
N VAL A 75 -3.55 10.84 9.37
CA VAL A 75 -3.34 10.75 7.92
C VAL A 75 -2.39 11.85 7.47
N ASP A 76 -2.51 13.05 8.06
CA ASP A 76 -1.59 14.15 7.78
C ASP A 76 -0.16 13.77 8.16
N GLU A 77 0.04 13.15 9.32
CA GLU A 77 1.36 12.69 9.73
C GLU A 77 1.93 11.66 8.78
N LEU A 78 1.09 10.72 8.36
CA LEU A 78 1.50 9.68 7.43
C LEU A 78 1.92 10.27 6.09
N GLU A 79 1.12 11.17 5.56
CA GLU A 79 1.39 11.77 4.26
C GLU A 79 2.64 12.64 4.30
N GLN A 80 2.82 13.42 5.37
CA GLN A 80 4.01 14.24 5.54
C GLN A 80 5.26 13.39 5.71
N THR A 81 5.17 12.28 6.44
CA THR A 81 6.28 11.36 6.61
C THR A 81 6.68 10.75 5.27
N GLY A 82 5.72 10.32 4.49
CA GLY A 82 5.97 9.76 3.17
C GLY A 82 6.64 10.76 2.25
N SER A 83 6.14 12.00 2.26
CA SER A 83 6.70 13.07 1.43
C SER A 83 8.14 13.37 1.81
N ARG A 84 8.44 13.45 3.11
CA ARG A 84 9.81 13.69 3.56
C ARG A 84 10.77 12.60 3.13
N ARG A 85 10.32 11.35 3.24
CA ARG A 85 11.15 10.20 2.84
C ARG A 85 11.38 10.17 1.34
N LEU A 86 10.37 10.51 0.58
CA LEU A 86 10.47 10.58 -0.88
C LEU A 86 11.48 11.65 -1.29
N HIS A 87 11.39 12.84 -0.72
CA HIS A 87 12.31 13.92 -1.03
C HIS A 87 13.75 13.55 -0.65
N ARG A 88 13.94 12.88 0.48
CA ARG A 88 15.26 12.41 0.88
C ARG A 88 15.81 11.40 -0.11
N GLY A 89 14.98 10.47 -0.55
CA GLY A 89 15.38 9.48 -1.54
C GLY A 89 15.73 10.12 -2.89
N GLN A 90 14.92 11.06 -3.33
CA GLN A 90 15.19 11.79 -4.57
C GLN A 90 16.47 12.59 -4.47
N ARG A 91 16.70 13.22 -3.34
CA ARG A 91 17.91 14.00 -3.11
C ARG A 91 19.14 13.10 -3.21
N GLN A 92 19.10 11.93 -2.60
CA GLN A 92 20.19 10.98 -2.68
C GLN A 92 20.42 10.51 -4.12
N SER A 93 19.37 10.14 -4.81
CA SER A 93 19.51 9.61 -6.17
C SER A 93 19.96 10.67 -7.15
N VAL A 94 19.59 11.93 -6.96
CA VAL A 94 19.93 13.01 -7.88
C VAL A 94 21.28 13.64 -7.56
N TYR A 95 21.60 13.80 -6.28
CA TYR A 95 22.78 14.55 -5.86
C TYR A 95 23.94 13.69 -5.45
N GLU A 96 23.72 12.48 -5.00
CA GLU A 96 24.80 11.57 -4.61
C GLU A 96 25.09 10.55 -5.72
N GLY A 97 24.11 10.28 -6.48
CA GLY A 97 24.25 9.44 -7.64
C GLY A 97 24.65 10.29 -8.74
N PRO A 98 24.68 9.82 -9.90
CA PRO A 98 25.76 9.09 -10.51
C PRO A 98 26.96 9.89 -10.40
#